data_baf479a13ab8a3614b20639a273738a4
#
_entry.id   baf479a13ab8a3614b20639a273738a4
#
_cell.length_a   1.000
_cell.length_b   1.000
_cell.length_c   1.000
_cell.angle_alpha   90.00
_cell.angle_beta   90.00
_cell.angle_gamma   90.00
#
_symmetry.space_group_name_H-M   'P 1'
#
loop_
_entity.id
_entity.type
_entity.pdbx_description
1 polymer ?
#
loop_
_entity_poly.entity_id
_entity_poly.type
_entity_poly.pdbx_seq_one_letter_code
_entity_poly.pdbx_strand_id
1 'polypeptide(L)'
;MDRNDILILEALQQDSSRSIADLAEAVGVSPSACHRRIRALEASGVITGYGAQVDPQALGLKLQAFVEITLTSQSREAMERFERAVADFDEILDCHLMAGQADYLLRVAARDLEQYDRIHRDCLAALPGVSSMRSAFAIRRIKRWRGYQVQG
;
A
#
# COMPACT_ATOMS: atom_id res chain seq x y z
N MET A 1 13.58 2.02 -19.43
CA MET A 1 14.52 2.20 -18.29
C MET A 1 15.84 1.54 -18.66
N ASP A 2 16.96 2.20 -18.39
CA ASP A 2 18.28 1.61 -18.57
C ASP A 2 18.81 1.00 -17.25
N ARG A 3 20.00 0.36 -17.31
CA ARG A 3 20.62 -0.27 -16.14
C ARG A 3 20.79 0.69 -14.95
N ASN A 4 21.13 1.96 -15.21
CA ASN A 4 21.35 2.92 -14.13
C ASN A 4 20.02 3.34 -13.47
N ASP A 5 18.92 3.42 -14.23
CA ASP A 5 17.61 3.69 -13.69
C ASP A 5 17.16 2.54 -12.76
N ILE A 6 17.44 1.30 -13.15
CA ILE A 6 17.16 0.10 -12.34
C ILE A 6 17.92 0.16 -11.01
N LEU A 7 19.23 0.42 -11.05
CA LEU A 7 20.06 0.50 -9.85
C LEU A 7 19.62 1.65 -8.91
N ILE A 8 19.23 2.80 -9.48
CA ILE A 8 18.67 3.93 -8.71
C ILE A 8 17.38 3.51 -8.01
N LEU A 9 16.45 2.87 -8.73
CA LEU A 9 15.18 2.41 -8.16
C LEU A 9 15.37 1.35 -7.06
N GLU A 10 16.27 0.40 -7.26
CA GLU A 10 16.60 -0.59 -6.24
C GLU A 10 17.17 0.05 -4.98
N ALA A 11 18.11 1.01 -5.14
CA ALA A 11 18.70 1.72 -4.01
C ALA A 11 17.66 2.57 -3.27
N LEU A 12 16.79 3.29 -3.97
CA LEU A 12 15.72 4.11 -3.39
C LEU A 12 14.65 3.26 -2.69
N GLN A 13 14.33 2.09 -3.21
CA GLN A 13 13.39 1.17 -2.54
C GLN A 13 13.97 0.60 -1.24
N GLN A 14 15.29 0.48 -1.13
CA GLN A 14 15.96 0.04 0.09
C GLN A 14 16.03 1.17 1.13
N ASP A 15 16.43 2.36 0.69
CA ASP A 15 16.61 3.54 1.54
C ASP A 15 16.45 4.82 0.72
N SER A 16 15.27 5.43 0.80
CA SER A 16 14.97 6.69 0.13
C SER A 16 15.50 7.93 0.84
N SER A 17 16.15 7.78 2.00
CA SER A 17 16.74 8.89 2.77
C SER A 17 18.16 9.22 2.34
N ARG A 18 18.78 8.42 1.47
CA ARG A 18 20.14 8.65 0.95
C ARG A 18 20.25 9.97 0.22
N SER A 19 21.41 10.63 0.36
CA SER A 19 21.72 11.80 -0.44
C SER A 19 21.89 11.45 -1.92
N ILE A 20 21.71 12.44 -2.79
CA ILE A 20 21.97 12.27 -4.24
C ILE A 20 23.45 11.87 -4.48
N ALA A 21 24.38 12.36 -3.66
CA ALA A 21 25.79 12.01 -3.76
C ALA A 21 26.04 10.53 -3.45
N ASP A 22 25.46 10.03 -2.35
CA ASP A 22 25.56 8.61 -1.95
C ASP A 22 24.93 7.67 -2.97
N LEU A 23 23.76 8.07 -3.52
CA LEU A 23 23.08 7.31 -4.57
C LEU A 23 23.92 7.27 -5.85
N ALA A 24 24.47 8.41 -6.26
CA ALA A 24 25.30 8.53 -7.45
C ALA A 24 26.56 7.66 -7.36
N GLU A 25 27.24 7.68 -6.20
CA GLU A 25 28.38 6.81 -5.91
C GLU A 25 27.99 5.33 -5.98
N ALA A 26 26.90 4.93 -5.33
CA ALA A 26 26.44 3.54 -5.30
C ALA A 26 26.06 2.99 -6.70
N VAL A 27 25.61 3.86 -7.60
CA VAL A 27 25.19 3.49 -8.97
C VAL A 27 26.30 3.68 -10.00
N GLY A 28 27.39 4.41 -9.64
CA GLY A 28 28.51 4.68 -10.52
C GLY A 28 28.23 5.75 -11.58
N VAL A 29 27.48 6.79 -11.23
CA VAL A 29 27.19 7.95 -12.09
C VAL A 29 27.54 9.25 -11.39
N SER A 30 27.59 10.38 -12.14
CA SER A 30 27.76 11.69 -11.51
C SER A 30 26.49 12.11 -10.73
N PRO A 31 26.64 12.93 -9.66
CA PRO A 31 25.47 13.43 -8.90
C PRO A 31 24.44 14.16 -9.78
N SER A 32 24.90 14.94 -10.75
CA SER A 32 24.00 15.64 -11.69
C SER A 32 23.26 14.68 -12.61
N ALA A 33 23.90 13.61 -13.07
CA ALA A 33 23.26 12.57 -13.87
C ALA A 33 22.25 11.77 -13.03
N CYS A 34 22.59 11.42 -11.79
CA CYS A 34 21.69 10.75 -10.85
C CYS A 34 20.44 11.59 -10.60
N HIS A 35 20.59 12.86 -10.24
CA HIS A 35 19.49 13.78 -10.01
C HIS A 35 18.57 13.90 -11.24
N ARG A 36 19.13 14.10 -12.43
CA ARG A 36 18.35 14.19 -13.68
C ARG A 36 17.54 12.91 -13.94
N ARG A 37 18.13 11.72 -13.68
CA ARG A 37 17.43 10.43 -13.83
C ARG A 37 16.28 10.27 -12.85
N ILE A 38 16.49 10.61 -11.58
CA ILE A 38 15.43 10.57 -10.56
C ILE A 38 14.27 11.47 -10.99
N ARG A 39 14.55 12.71 -11.43
CA ARG A 39 13.51 13.61 -11.93
C ARG A 39 12.75 13.07 -13.14
N ALA A 40 13.42 12.36 -14.04
CA ALA A 40 12.76 11.71 -15.17
C ALA A 40 11.87 10.55 -14.72
N LEU A 41 12.30 9.75 -13.73
CA LEU A 41 11.51 8.64 -13.15
C LEU A 41 10.28 9.16 -12.39
N GLU A 42 10.40 10.27 -11.68
CA GLU A 42 9.28 10.98 -11.03
C GLU A 42 8.30 11.52 -12.08
N ALA A 43 8.79 12.24 -13.09
CA ALA A 43 7.96 12.83 -14.13
C ALA A 43 7.21 11.79 -14.98
N SER A 44 7.79 10.60 -15.17
CA SER A 44 7.16 9.49 -15.88
C SER A 44 6.19 8.66 -15.02
N GLY A 45 6.08 8.97 -13.71
CA GLY A 45 5.22 8.24 -12.77
C GLY A 45 5.76 6.86 -12.35
N VAL A 46 7.00 6.51 -12.69
CA VAL A 46 7.66 5.29 -12.20
C VAL A 46 7.93 5.41 -10.70
N ILE A 47 8.38 6.57 -10.24
CA ILE A 47 8.41 6.92 -8.81
C ILE A 47 7.12 7.69 -8.51
N THR A 48 6.24 7.08 -7.73
CA THR A 48 4.94 7.66 -7.36
C THR A 48 4.99 8.48 -6.08
N GLY A 49 6.07 8.36 -5.30
CA GLY A 49 6.25 9.09 -4.05
C GLY A 49 7.32 8.47 -3.15
N TYR A 50 7.55 9.12 -2.03
CA TYR A 50 8.47 8.70 -0.97
C TYR A 50 7.73 8.68 0.35
N GLY A 51 8.06 7.76 1.23
CA GLY A 51 7.40 7.66 2.52
C GLY A 51 8.25 6.98 3.59
N ALA A 52 8.04 7.37 4.84
CA ALA A 52 8.66 6.70 5.97
C ALA A 52 8.02 5.33 6.20
N GLN A 53 8.85 4.31 6.43
CA GLN A 53 8.37 3.02 6.90
C GLN A 53 8.22 3.08 8.43
N VAL A 54 6.99 3.03 8.91
CA VAL A 54 6.68 3.10 10.34
C VAL A 54 6.41 1.70 10.88
N ASP A 55 6.91 1.42 12.08
CA ASP A 55 6.58 0.18 12.78
C ASP A 55 5.18 0.30 13.43
N PRO A 56 4.19 -0.49 12.98
CA PRO A 56 2.84 -0.42 13.54
C PRO A 56 2.81 -0.75 15.03
N GLN A 57 3.72 -1.59 15.53
CA GLN A 57 3.79 -1.89 16.96
C GLN A 57 4.21 -0.66 17.79
N ALA A 58 5.13 0.16 17.28
CA ALA A 58 5.52 1.42 17.90
C ALA A 58 4.35 2.42 17.97
N LEU A 59 3.39 2.32 17.05
CA LEU A 59 2.12 3.07 17.08
C LEU A 59 1.04 2.40 17.93
N GLY A 60 1.35 1.29 18.59
CA GLY A 60 0.38 0.50 19.35
C GLY A 60 -0.59 -0.34 18.50
N LEU A 61 -0.41 -0.39 17.19
CA LEU A 61 -1.24 -1.17 16.26
C LEU A 61 -0.80 -2.64 16.27
N LYS A 62 -1.38 -3.42 17.17
CA LYS A 62 -0.99 -4.81 17.42
C LYS A 62 -1.78 -5.83 16.60
N LEU A 63 -2.92 -5.42 16.05
CA LEU A 63 -3.83 -6.27 15.30
C LEU A 63 -3.91 -5.80 13.87
N GLN A 64 -3.73 -6.72 12.92
CA GLN A 64 -3.95 -6.48 11.50
C GLN A 64 -5.00 -7.45 10.99
N ALA A 65 -6.04 -6.92 10.35
CA ALA A 65 -7.10 -7.70 9.73
C ALA A 65 -7.07 -7.55 8.21
N PHE A 66 -7.33 -8.66 7.52
CA PHE A 66 -7.66 -8.71 6.11
C PHE A 66 -9.14 -9.03 6.00
N VAL A 67 -9.89 -8.19 5.31
CA VAL A 67 -11.35 -8.28 5.24
C VAL A 67 -11.76 -8.51 3.80
N GLU A 68 -12.29 -9.69 3.53
CA GLU A 68 -12.89 -10.04 2.23
C GLU A 68 -14.31 -9.48 2.19
N ILE A 69 -14.63 -8.77 1.13
CA ILE A 69 -15.95 -8.17 0.88
C ILE A 69 -16.55 -8.78 -0.38
N THR A 70 -17.80 -9.18 -0.29
CA THR A 70 -18.63 -9.53 -1.46
C THR A 70 -19.79 -8.54 -1.54
N LEU A 71 -20.00 -7.96 -2.73
CA LEU A 71 -21.09 -7.03 -2.98
C LEU A 71 -22.38 -7.78 -3.40
N THR A 72 -23.51 -7.13 -3.19
CA THR A 72 -24.81 -7.62 -3.70
C THR A 72 -24.92 -7.52 -5.22
N SER A 73 -24.14 -6.63 -5.84
CA SER A 73 -24.08 -6.41 -7.30
C SER A 73 -22.70 -6.00 -7.71
N GLN A 74 -22.18 -6.60 -8.80
CA GLN A 74 -20.93 -6.23 -9.46
C GLN A 74 -21.18 -5.25 -10.63
N SER A 75 -22.31 -4.55 -10.64
CA SER A 75 -22.53 -3.48 -11.61
C SER A 75 -21.49 -2.36 -11.39
N ARG A 76 -21.10 -1.68 -12.47
CA ARG A 76 -20.16 -0.58 -12.42
C ARG A 76 -20.54 0.47 -11.38
N GLU A 77 -21.81 0.85 -11.36
CA GLU A 77 -22.35 1.84 -10.42
C GLU A 77 -22.23 1.38 -8.96
N ALA A 78 -22.52 0.10 -8.66
CA ALA A 78 -22.39 -0.46 -7.32
C ALA A 78 -20.93 -0.47 -6.85
N MET A 79 -20.01 -0.88 -7.73
CA MET A 79 -18.58 -0.92 -7.44
C MET A 79 -18.01 0.50 -7.22
N GLU A 80 -18.29 1.45 -8.10
CA GLU A 80 -17.84 2.83 -7.96
C GLU A 80 -18.37 3.50 -6.68
N ARG A 81 -19.59 3.18 -6.27
CA ARG A 81 -20.16 3.67 -5.00
C ARG A 81 -19.44 3.10 -3.79
N PHE A 82 -19.13 1.80 -3.80
CA PHE A 82 -18.34 1.15 -2.77
C PHE A 82 -16.92 1.74 -2.68
N GLU A 83 -16.23 1.86 -3.81
CA GLU A 83 -14.86 2.37 -3.89
C GLU A 83 -14.74 3.82 -3.38
N ARG A 84 -15.71 4.68 -3.71
CA ARG A 84 -15.76 6.04 -3.14
C ARG A 84 -15.93 6.02 -1.62
N ALA A 85 -16.81 5.18 -1.10
CA ALA A 85 -17.02 5.08 0.33
C ALA A 85 -15.78 4.55 1.08
N VAL A 86 -15.06 3.59 0.49
CA VAL A 86 -13.78 3.10 1.04
C VAL A 86 -12.75 4.21 1.18
N ALA A 87 -12.68 5.12 0.21
CA ALA A 87 -11.72 6.24 0.21
C ALA A 87 -11.98 7.27 1.34
N ASP A 88 -13.17 7.30 1.90
CA ASP A 88 -13.55 8.22 2.98
C ASP A 88 -13.15 7.72 4.38
N PHE A 89 -12.68 6.47 4.50
CA PHE A 89 -12.31 5.86 5.79
C PHE A 89 -10.80 5.67 5.93
N ASP A 90 -10.16 6.47 6.77
CA ASP A 90 -8.71 6.38 7.07
C ASP A 90 -8.33 5.06 7.76
N GLU A 91 -9.28 4.38 8.39
CA GLU A 91 -9.08 3.08 9.02
C GLU A 91 -8.82 1.96 8.01
N ILE A 92 -9.25 2.14 6.76
CA ILE A 92 -8.96 1.22 5.65
C ILE A 92 -7.63 1.61 5.04
N LEU A 93 -6.58 0.87 5.38
CA LEU A 93 -5.21 1.15 4.97
C LEU A 93 -4.93 0.79 3.50
N ASP A 94 -5.72 -0.14 2.95
CA ASP A 94 -5.49 -0.70 1.62
C ASP A 94 -6.77 -1.38 1.13
N CYS A 95 -7.06 -1.29 -0.17
CA CYS A 95 -8.23 -1.91 -0.80
C CYS A 95 -7.87 -2.39 -2.20
N HIS A 96 -8.11 -3.66 -2.48
CA HIS A 96 -7.87 -4.26 -3.78
C HIS A 96 -9.14 -4.87 -4.34
N LEU A 97 -9.44 -4.62 -5.61
CA LEU A 97 -10.40 -5.40 -6.39
C LEU A 97 -9.78 -6.77 -6.69
N MET A 98 -10.51 -7.81 -6.41
CA MET A 98 -10.03 -9.20 -6.49
C MET A 98 -10.69 -9.95 -7.65
N ALA A 99 -9.92 -10.81 -8.29
CA ALA A 99 -10.45 -11.86 -9.16
C ALA A 99 -10.57 -13.15 -8.34
N GLY A 100 -11.80 -13.55 -8.00
CA GLY A 100 -12.03 -14.73 -7.16
C GLY A 100 -13.41 -14.76 -6.54
N GLN A 101 -13.55 -15.36 -5.35
CA GLN A 101 -14.82 -15.46 -4.65
C GLN A 101 -15.27 -14.13 -4.02
N ALA A 102 -14.34 -13.38 -3.45
CA ALA A 102 -14.61 -12.06 -2.90
C ALA A 102 -14.37 -11.00 -3.99
N ASP A 103 -15.14 -9.90 -3.94
CA ASP A 103 -14.99 -8.78 -4.86
C ASP A 103 -13.83 -7.86 -4.44
N TYR A 104 -13.66 -7.64 -3.14
CA TYR A 104 -12.60 -6.77 -2.60
C TYR A 104 -11.89 -7.41 -1.41
N LEU A 105 -10.62 -7.04 -1.26
CA LEU A 105 -9.82 -7.33 -0.08
C LEU A 105 -9.35 -6.02 0.55
N LEU A 106 -9.75 -5.79 1.79
CA LEU A 106 -9.35 -4.64 2.58
C LEU A 106 -8.28 -5.02 3.59
N ARG A 107 -7.45 -4.06 3.97
CA ARG A 107 -6.52 -4.18 5.09
C ARG A 107 -6.82 -3.11 6.13
N VAL A 108 -6.96 -3.54 7.38
CA VAL A 108 -7.25 -2.69 8.54
C VAL A 108 -6.25 -2.98 9.64
N ALA A 109 -5.84 -1.95 10.39
CA ALA A 109 -5.02 -2.14 11.59
C ALA A 109 -5.73 -1.53 12.81
N ALA A 110 -5.60 -2.21 13.96
CA ALA A 110 -6.20 -1.78 15.21
C ALA A 110 -5.24 -2.06 16.39
N ARG A 111 -5.43 -1.37 17.50
CA ARG A 111 -4.66 -1.61 18.74
C ARG A 111 -5.03 -2.93 19.39
N ASP A 112 -6.32 -3.26 19.36
CA ASP A 112 -6.91 -4.42 20.00
C ASP A 112 -8.23 -4.82 19.33
N LEU A 113 -8.87 -5.88 19.80
CA LEU A 113 -10.16 -6.36 19.29
C LEU A 113 -11.29 -5.37 19.56
N GLU A 114 -11.23 -4.60 20.63
CA GLU A 114 -12.26 -3.61 20.95
C GLU A 114 -12.25 -2.46 19.93
N GLN A 115 -11.06 -1.96 19.56
CA GLN A 115 -10.94 -0.97 18.48
C GLN A 115 -11.37 -1.56 17.15
N TYR A 116 -11.00 -2.81 16.86
CA TYR A 116 -11.44 -3.47 15.62
C TYR A 116 -12.97 -3.60 15.56
N ASP A 117 -13.62 -3.96 16.66
CA ASP A 117 -15.08 -4.03 16.72
C ASP A 117 -15.74 -2.67 16.43
N ARG A 118 -15.16 -1.57 16.94
CA ARG A 118 -15.61 -0.21 16.58
C ARG A 118 -15.45 0.06 15.08
N ILE A 119 -14.28 -0.21 14.52
CA ILE A 119 -14.02 -0.05 13.07
C ILE A 119 -15.01 -0.90 12.26
N HIS A 120 -15.26 -2.14 12.69
CA HIS A 120 -16.19 -3.01 12.01
C HIS A 120 -17.60 -2.43 11.98
N ARG A 121 -18.12 -1.91 13.11
CA ARG A 121 -19.48 -1.34 13.20
C ARG A 121 -19.59 0.02 12.51
N ASP A 122 -18.63 0.90 12.72
CA ASP A 122 -18.77 2.31 12.36
C ASP A 122 -18.24 2.59 10.94
N CYS A 123 -17.32 1.75 10.43
CA CYS A 123 -16.70 1.88 9.11
C CYS A 123 -17.15 0.74 8.18
N LEU A 124 -16.74 -0.50 8.46
CA LEU A 124 -16.93 -1.61 7.51
C LEU A 124 -18.40 -1.94 7.27
N ALA A 125 -19.23 -1.94 8.32
CA ALA A 125 -20.66 -2.19 8.21
C ALA A 125 -21.43 -1.04 7.54
N ALA A 126 -20.85 0.15 7.47
CA ALA A 126 -21.42 1.31 6.78
C ALA A 126 -21.13 1.33 5.28
N LEU A 127 -20.23 0.47 4.78
CA LEU A 127 -19.89 0.40 3.36
C LEU A 127 -21.11 -0.04 2.52
N PRO A 128 -21.42 0.68 1.42
CA PRO A 128 -22.62 0.42 0.64
C PRO A 128 -22.54 -0.89 -0.16
N GLY A 129 -23.65 -1.57 -0.30
CA GLY A 129 -23.82 -2.73 -1.18
C GLY A 129 -23.11 -4.00 -0.74
N VAL A 130 -22.63 -4.09 0.49
CA VAL A 130 -21.99 -5.29 1.03
C VAL A 130 -23.04 -6.37 1.28
N SER A 131 -22.84 -7.56 0.69
CA SER A 131 -23.68 -8.74 0.94
C SER A 131 -23.07 -9.66 1.99
N SER A 132 -21.74 -9.80 2.00
CA SER A 132 -21.01 -10.57 3.00
C SER A 132 -19.64 -10.00 3.27
N MET A 133 -19.13 -10.25 4.48
CA MET A 133 -17.86 -9.80 4.98
C MET A 133 -17.19 -10.91 5.79
N ARG A 134 -15.93 -11.18 5.51
CA ARG A 134 -15.14 -12.17 6.25
C ARG A 134 -13.80 -11.58 6.66
N SER A 135 -13.56 -11.50 7.96
CA SER A 135 -12.32 -10.98 8.53
C SER A 135 -11.38 -12.11 8.92
N ALA A 136 -10.11 -11.97 8.54
CA ALA A 136 -9.02 -12.83 8.96
C ALA A 136 -7.94 -11.98 9.64
N PHE A 137 -7.45 -12.42 10.79
CA PHE A 137 -6.43 -11.71 11.55
C PHE A 137 -5.05 -12.30 11.29
N ALA A 138 -4.07 -11.43 10.97
CA ALA A 138 -2.69 -11.84 10.83
C ALA A 138 -2.08 -12.05 12.22
N ILE A 139 -1.60 -13.27 12.50
CA ILE A 139 -0.93 -13.59 13.78
C ILE A 139 0.43 -12.87 13.87
N ARG A 140 1.19 -12.87 12.77
CA ARG A 140 2.46 -12.15 12.66
C ARG A 140 2.84 -11.93 11.21
N ARG A 141 3.61 -10.87 10.95
CA ARG A 141 4.21 -10.63 9.65
C ARG A 141 5.51 -11.44 9.50
N ILE A 142 5.58 -12.30 8.51
CA ILE A 142 6.76 -13.15 8.24
C ILE A 142 7.80 -12.40 7.41
N LYS A 143 7.35 -11.63 6.40
CA LYS A 143 8.21 -10.88 5.48
C LYS A 143 7.69 -9.45 5.35
N ARG A 144 8.58 -8.49 5.50
CA ARG A 144 8.27 -7.08 5.20
C ARG A 144 8.37 -6.84 3.69
N TRP A 145 7.48 -6.00 3.19
CA TRP A 145 7.60 -5.45 1.86
C TRP A 145 8.88 -4.58 1.76
N ARG A 146 9.69 -4.78 0.72
CA ARG A 146 10.94 -4.05 0.49
C ARG A 146 11.06 -3.49 -0.93
N GLY A 147 9.95 -3.40 -1.64
CA GLY A 147 9.91 -2.96 -3.03
C GLY A 147 9.81 -4.10 -4.04
N TYR A 148 9.64 -3.73 -5.29
CA TYR A 148 9.61 -4.63 -6.43
C TYR A 148 11.01 -4.99 -6.90
N GLN A 149 11.19 -6.20 -7.44
CA GLN A 149 12.36 -6.48 -8.27
C GLN A 149 12.21 -5.70 -9.57
N VAL A 150 13.18 -4.83 -9.85
CA VAL A 150 13.18 -4.03 -11.08
C VAL A 150 13.89 -4.83 -12.17
N GLN A 151 13.16 -5.17 -13.22
CA GLN A 151 13.70 -5.87 -14.39
C GLN A 151 13.79 -4.89 -15.55
N GLY A 152 14.90 -4.95 -16.27
CA GLY A 152 15.14 -4.17 -17.48
C GLY A 152 14.64 -4.86 -18.73
#